data_9c640a52455af90571b7b756c65cff2c
#
_entry.id   9c640a52455af90571b7b756c65cff2c
#
_cell.length_a   1.000
_cell.length_b   1.000
_cell.length_c   1.000
_cell.angle_alpha   90.00
_cell.angle_beta   90.00
_cell.angle_gamma   90.00
#
_symmetry.space_group_name_H-M   'P 1'
#
loop_
_entity.id
_entity.type
_entity.pdbx_description
1 polymer ?
#
loop_
_entity_poly.entity_id
_entity_poly.type
_entity_poly.pdbx_seq_one_letter_code
_entity_poly.pdbx_strand_id
1 'polypeptide(L)'
;RTQLEFLVGKLLNYSASSVTGGGCQVIHKRDGFLVAREKRGLPLPVLVAPKETIHWDHRFKMTFGHGLSLSHGNVVVRALEDQDWAEVKLHIGKSQQKKIKAVIRHSLPALCDDTGVFAVPHFGFFRKDIAVDQGNSCDILAYLSFCPLNSMSDMGFSVASPMKPTI
;
A
#
# COMPACT_ATOMS: atom_id res chain seq x y z
N ARG A 1 -15.02 24.06 16.53
CA ARG A 1 -15.37 22.66 16.12
C ARG A 1 -14.23 22.15 15.28
N THR A 2 -13.67 21.04 15.67
CA THR A 2 -12.55 20.45 14.95
C THR A 2 -13.02 19.82 13.65
N GLN A 3 -12.13 19.74 12.65
CA GLN A 3 -12.42 19.05 11.38
C GLN A 3 -12.92 17.62 11.62
N LEU A 4 -12.44 16.96 12.68
CA LEU A 4 -12.86 15.62 13.08
C LEU A 4 -14.33 15.56 13.50
N GLU A 5 -14.81 16.50 14.33
CA GLU A 5 -16.22 16.55 14.75
C GLU A 5 -17.18 16.75 13.57
N PHE A 6 -16.76 17.55 12.59
CA PHE A 6 -17.52 17.75 11.36
C PHE A 6 -17.60 16.47 10.52
N LEU A 7 -16.49 15.74 10.39
CA LEU A 7 -16.43 14.46 9.67
C LEU A 7 -17.29 13.40 10.36
N VAL A 8 -17.15 13.27 11.68
CA VAL A 8 -17.95 12.35 12.49
C VAL A 8 -19.45 12.66 12.38
N GLY A 9 -19.83 13.92 12.45
CA GLY A 9 -21.23 14.34 12.28
C GLY A 9 -21.81 13.96 10.91
N LYS A 10 -21.05 14.12 9.83
CA LYS A 10 -21.46 13.70 8.48
C LYS A 10 -21.61 12.18 8.34
N LEU A 11 -20.73 11.42 8.97
CA LEU A 11 -20.79 9.96 8.93
C LEU A 11 -21.96 9.40 9.74
N LEU A 12 -22.15 9.91 10.99
CA LEU A 12 -23.21 9.43 11.87
C LEU A 12 -24.62 9.78 11.36
N ASN A 13 -24.78 10.91 10.69
CA ASN A 13 -26.06 11.33 10.12
C ASN A 13 -26.36 10.69 8.75
N TYR A 14 -25.52 9.75 8.29
CA TYR A 14 -25.67 9.09 6.97
C TYR A 14 -25.87 10.07 5.79
N SER A 15 -25.47 11.33 5.97
CA SER A 15 -25.64 12.37 4.96
C SER A 15 -24.66 12.24 3.78
N ALA A 16 -23.65 11.39 3.92
CA ALA A 16 -22.66 11.12 2.89
C ALA A 16 -22.24 9.64 2.89
N SER A 17 -22.09 9.05 1.71
CA SER A 17 -21.57 7.69 1.54
C SER A 17 -20.07 7.58 1.82
N SER A 18 -19.36 8.69 1.72
CA SER A 18 -17.95 8.80 2.10
C SER A 18 -17.58 10.24 2.46
N VAL A 19 -16.58 10.38 3.31
CA VAL A 19 -15.99 11.67 3.69
C VAL A 19 -14.47 11.57 3.65
N THR A 20 -13.79 12.67 3.38
CA THR A 20 -12.32 12.75 3.38
C THR A 20 -11.84 13.76 4.41
N GLY A 21 -10.74 13.46 5.06
CA GLY A 21 -10.09 14.35 6.03
C GLY A 21 -8.86 13.70 6.65
N GLY A 22 -7.88 14.52 7.02
CA GLY A 22 -6.63 14.04 7.61
C GLY A 22 -5.85 13.07 6.70
N GLY A 23 -5.98 13.20 5.37
CA GLY A 23 -5.35 12.30 4.41
C GLY A 23 -6.02 10.91 4.31
N CYS A 24 -7.18 10.73 4.92
CA CYS A 24 -7.96 9.51 4.88
C CYS A 24 -9.31 9.72 4.21
N GLN A 25 -9.79 8.69 3.55
CA GLN A 25 -11.18 8.55 3.10
C GLN A 25 -11.88 7.54 4.00
N VAL A 26 -12.97 7.94 4.61
CA VAL A 26 -13.85 7.06 5.39
C VAL A 26 -15.10 6.80 4.59
N ILE A 27 -15.38 5.53 4.34
CA ILE A 27 -16.48 5.07 3.49
C ILE A 27 -17.44 4.26 4.36
N HIS A 28 -18.70 4.63 4.34
CA HIS A 28 -19.74 3.87 5.01
C HIS A 28 -19.94 2.50 4.33
N LYS A 29 -20.01 1.43 5.12
CA LYS A 29 -20.31 0.07 4.68
C LYS A 29 -21.50 -0.45 5.47
N ARG A 30 -22.09 -1.57 4.99
CA ARG A 30 -23.24 -2.20 5.64
C ARG A 30 -22.98 -2.52 7.12
N ASP A 31 -21.77 -2.98 7.45
CA ASP A 31 -21.41 -3.49 8.75
C ASP A 31 -20.34 -2.62 9.45
N GLY A 32 -20.25 -1.31 9.08
CA GLY A 32 -19.29 -0.39 9.69
C GLY A 32 -18.66 0.59 8.71
N PHE A 33 -17.39 0.92 8.93
CA PHE A 33 -16.68 1.89 8.13
C PHE A 33 -15.40 1.28 7.54
N LEU A 34 -15.09 1.65 6.30
CA LEU A 34 -13.79 1.40 5.71
C LEU A 34 -12.99 2.70 5.73
N VAL A 35 -11.86 2.69 6.42
CA VAL A 35 -10.91 3.80 6.41
C VAL A 35 -9.78 3.45 5.45
N ALA A 36 -9.55 4.30 4.47
CA ALA A 36 -8.50 4.13 3.48
C ALA A 36 -7.67 5.42 3.36
N ARG A 37 -6.42 5.31 2.94
CA ARG A 37 -5.59 6.46 2.59
C ARG A 37 -6.19 7.15 1.37
N GLU A 38 -6.35 8.46 1.45
CA GLU A 38 -6.82 9.27 0.33
C GLU A 38 -5.76 9.29 -0.79
N LYS A 39 -6.20 9.15 -2.05
CA LYS A 39 -5.30 9.20 -3.21
C LYS A 39 -4.59 10.55 -3.33
N ARG A 40 -5.29 11.62 -2.98
CA ARG A 40 -4.72 12.96 -2.96
C ARG A 40 -3.64 13.07 -1.88
N GLY A 41 -2.49 13.63 -2.24
CA GLY A 41 -1.38 13.82 -1.32
C GLY A 41 -0.54 12.57 -1.08
N LEU A 42 -0.63 11.54 -1.94
CA LEU A 42 0.35 10.47 -1.98
C LEU A 42 1.70 11.03 -2.46
N PRO A 43 2.83 10.44 -2.01
CA PRO A 43 4.15 10.86 -2.45
C PRO A 43 4.31 10.79 -3.97
N LEU A 44 5.09 11.70 -4.52
CA LEU A 44 5.62 11.56 -5.87
C LEU A 44 6.51 10.32 -5.96
N PRO A 45 6.79 9.81 -7.19
CA PRO A 45 7.74 8.71 -7.37
C PRO A 45 9.08 9.02 -6.71
N VAL A 46 9.59 8.07 -5.92
CA VAL A 46 10.86 8.17 -5.20
C VAL A 46 11.85 7.22 -5.84
N LEU A 47 12.95 7.77 -6.37
CA LEU A 47 14.07 6.95 -6.86
C LEU A 47 14.69 6.20 -5.69
N VAL A 48 15.04 4.94 -5.89
CA VAL A 48 15.62 4.10 -4.84
C VAL A 48 16.89 3.41 -5.32
N ALA A 49 17.81 3.20 -4.38
CA ALA A 49 19.11 2.57 -4.60
C ALA A 49 19.21 1.24 -3.85
N PRO A 50 20.12 0.34 -4.28
CA PRO A 50 20.45 -0.86 -3.51
C PRO A 50 20.87 -0.52 -2.07
N LYS A 51 20.43 -1.35 -1.10
CA LYS A 51 20.66 -1.21 0.35
C LYS A 51 20.02 0.02 1.00
N GLU A 52 19.31 0.83 0.25
CA GLU A 52 18.61 1.97 0.81
C GLU A 52 17.42 1.54 1.67
N THR A 53 17.10 2.35 2.67
CA THR A 53 15.87 2.22 3.47
C THR A 53 15.09 3.50 3.36
N ILE A 54 13.84 3.41 2.91
CA ILE A 54 12.93 4.54 2.82
C ILE A 54 11.69 4.34 3.67
N HIS A 55 11.05 5.46 4.04
CA HIS A 55 9.70 5.49 4.60
C HIS A 55 8.75 6.07 3.54
N TRP A 56 8.03 5.20 2.83
CA TRP A 56 7.10 5.62 1.80
C TRP A 56 5.74 5.97 2.40
N ASP A 57 5.23 7.15 2.04
CA ASP A 57 3.93 7.72 2.49
C ASP A 57 3.77 7.71 4.03
N HIS A 58 4.88 7.80 4.78
CA HIS A 58 4.92 7.74 6.25
C HIS A 58 4.27 6.49 6.87
N ARG A 59 3.99 5.46 6.07
CA ARG A 59 3.29 4.23 6.47
C ARG A 59 4.09 2.96 6.22
N PHE A 60 4.93 2.93 5.23
CA PHE A 60 5.67 1.73 4.83
C PHE A 60 7.17 1.95 4.96
N LYS A 61 7.81 1.14 5.77
CA LYS A 61 9.26 1.03 5.80
C LYS A 61 9.69 -0.02 4.78
N MET A 62 10.55 0.36 3.83
CA MET A 62 11.04 -0.48 2.76
C MET A 62 12.56 -0.47 2.77
N THR A 63 13.17 -1.64 2.82
CA THR A 63 14.63 -1.81 2.73
C THR A 63 14.94 -2.62 1.48
N PHE A 64 15.76 -2.06 0.60
CA PHE A 64 16.12 -2.69 -0.67
C PHE A 64 17.35 -3.56 -0.51
N GLY A 65 17.35 -4.70 -1.19
CA GLY A 65 18.46 -5.63 -1.20
C GLY A 65 19.51 -5.29 -2.25
N HIS A 66 20.51 -6.15 -2.35
CA HIS A 66 21.61 -6.03 -3.33
C HIS A 66 21.14 -6.31 -4.76
N GLY A 67 20.12 -7.16 -4.91
CA GLY A 67 19.56 -7.55 -6.22
C GLY A 67 18.76 -6.46 -6.92
N LEU A 68 18.56 -5.28 -6.26
CA LEU A 68 18.12 -4.06 -6.93
C LEU A 68 19.29 -3.57 -7.80
N SER A 69 19.63 -4.35 -8.82
CA SER A 69 20.79 -4.14 -9.64
C SER A 69 20.54 -3.07 -10.68
N LEU A 70 21.63 -2.45 -11.13
CA LEU A 70 21.70 -1.51 -12.25
C LEU A 70 21.13 -2.05 -13.59
N SER A 71 20.84 -3.36 -13.67
CA SER A 71 20.20 -3.99 -14.85
C SER A 71 18.74 -3.55 -15.06
N HIS A 72 18.10 -2.94 -14.05
CA HIS A 72 16.70 -2.50 -14.11
C HIS A 72 16.55 -1.01 -14.44
N GLY A 73 17.63 -0.29 -14.72
CA GLY A 73 17.58 1.15 -14.93
C GLY A 73 17.23 1.91 -13.64
N ASN A 74 16.45 2.98 -13.79
CA ASN A 74 15.99 3.78 -12.66
C ASN A 74 14.79 3.13 -11.99
N VAL A 75 14.99 2.56 -10.81
CA VAL A 75 13.88 2.01 -10.03
C VAL A 75 13.26 3.07 -9.16
N VAL A 76 11.95 3.20 -9.24
CA VAL A 76 11.16 4.11 -8.40
C VAL A 76 10.10 3.37 -7.59
N VAL A 77 9.85 3.87 -6.39
CA VAL A 77 8.66 3.51 -5.61
C VAL A 77 7.60 4.58 -5.81
N ARG A 78 6.43 4.17 -6.23
CA ARG A 78 5.25 5.03 -6.36
C ARG A 78 3.96 4.32 -5.96
N ALA A 79 2.87 5.03 -5.92
CA ALA A 79 1.56 4.45 -5.72
C ALA A 79 1.18 3.53 -6.90
N LEU A 80 0.50 2.42 -6.59
CA LEU A 80 -0.05 1.51 -7.59
C LEU A 80 -1.16 2.21 -8.37
N GLU A 81 -1.02 2.35 -9.68
CA GLU A 81 -1.99 2.98 -10.57
C GLU A 81 -2.95 1.97 -11.19
N ASP A 82 -4.03 2.46 -11.83
CA ASP A 82 -5.03 1.58 -12.45
C ASP A 82 -4.46 0.80 -13.63
N GLN A 83 -3.54 1.40 -14.38
CA GLN A 83 -2.83 0.73 -15.48
C GLN A 83 -1.96 -0.42 -14.97
N ASP A 84 -1.23 -0.21 -13.87
CA ASP A 84 -0.42 -1.25 -13.24
C ASP A 84 -1.29 -2.39 -12.73
N TRP A 85 -2.44 -2.04 -12.14
CA TRP A 85 -3.39 -3.03 -11.66
C TRP A 85 -3.93 -3.91 -12.79
N ALA A 86 -4.10 -3.36 -13.99
CA ALA A 86 -4.54 -4.13 -15.15
C ALA A 86 -3.57 -5.28 -15.48
N GLU A 87 -2.28 -5.07 -15.26
CA GLU A 87 -1.23 -6.10 -15.40
C GLU A 87 -1.18 -7.03 -14.19
N VAL A 88 -1.02 -6.48 -13.00
CA VAL A 88 -0.85 -7.23 -11.75
C VAL A 88 -1.97 -8.23 -11.52
N LYS A 89 -3.23 -7.86 -11.79
CA LYS A 89 -4.39 -8.73 -11.59
C LYS A 89 -4.36 -10.01 -12.42
N LEU A 90 -3.62 -10.05 -13.53
CA LEU A 90 -3.49 -11.25 -14.38
C LEU A 90 -2.62 -12.32 -13.70
N HIS A 91 -1.77 -11.92 -12.78
CA HIS A 91 -0.78 -12.78 -12.12
C HIS A 91 -1.16 -13.17 -10.68
N ILE A 92 -2.20 -12.56 -10.12
CA ILE A 92 -2.67 -12.86 -8.76
C ILE A 92 -4.01 -13.58 -8.78
N GLY A 93 -4.23 -14.45 -7.80
CA GLY A 93 -5.46 -15.24 -7.69
C GLY A 93 -6.71 -14.37 -7.48
N LYS A 94 -7.85 -14.79 -8.04
CA LYS A 94 -9.15 -14.08 -7.89
C LYS A 94 -9.53 -13.83 -6.42
N SER A 95 -9.17 -14.71 -5.53
CA SER A 95 -9.40 -14.57 -4.09
C SER A 95 -8.63 -13.36 -3.52
N GLN A 96 -7.37 -13.18 -3.89
CA GLN A 96 -6.56 -12.02 -3.48
C GLN A 96 -7.10 -10.72 -4.09
N GLN A 97 -7.53 -10.75 -5.36
CA GLN A 97 -8.13 -9.59 -6.02
C GLN A 97 -9.35 -9.07 -5.27
N LYS A 98 -10.19 -9.97 -4.73
CA LYS A 98 -11.42 -9.61 -4.00
C LYS A 98 -11.17 -9.05 -2.61
N LYS A 99 -10.07 -9.44 -1.96
CA LYS A 99 -9.75 -9.01 -0.57
C LYS A 99 -9.48 -7.51 -0.47
N ILE A 100 -8.92 -6.90 -1.52
CA ILE A 100 -8.49 -5.52 -1.49
C ILE A 100 -9.38 -4.66 -2.36
N LYS A 101 -10.09 -3.74 -1.72
CA LYS A 101 -10.96 -2.78 -2.40
C LYS A 101 -10.14 -1.83 -3.27
N ALA A 102 -10.72 -1.37 -4.39
CA ALA A 102 -10.05 -0.45 -5.31
C ALA A 102 -9.50 0.79 -4.62
N VAL A 103 -10.26 1.35 -3.69
CA VAL A 103 -9.86 2.53 -2.91
C VAL A 103 -8.57 2.32 -2.09
N ILE A 104 -8.28 1.09 -1.68
CA ILE A 104 -7.06 0.76 -0.92
C ILE A 104 -5.88 0.58 -1.87
N ARG A 105 -6.10 -0.04 -3.04
CA ARG A 105 -5.03 -0.36 -4.01
C ARG A 105 -4.20 0.85 -4.40
N HIS A 106 -4.85 1.99 -4.65
CA HIS A 106 -4.17 3.24 -5.03
C HIS A 106 -3.20 3.79 -3.98
N SER A 107 -3.23 3.26 -2.77
CA SER A 107 -2.36 3.68 -1.68
C SER A 107 -1.33 2.63 -1.29
N LEU A 108 -1.13 1.62 -2.12
CA LEU A 108 -0.09 0.60 -1.94
C LEU A 108 1.17 0.99 -2.72
N PRO A 109 2.37 0.73 -2.16
CA PRO A 109 3.61 0.94 -2.88
C PRO A 109 3.79 -0.10 -3.99
N ALA A 110 4.20 0.38 -5.15
CA ALA A 110 4.63 -0.40 -6.28
C ALA A 110 6.06 -0.02 -6.67
N LEU A 111 6.87 -1.00 -7.03
CA LEU A 111 8.19 -0.79 -7.61
C LEU A 111 8.06 -0.80 -9.12
N CYS A 112 8.61 0.23 -9.75
CA CYS A 112 8.53 0.44 -11.19
C CYS A 112 9.91 0.73 -11.74
N ASP A 113 10.16 0.26 -12.96
CA ASP A 113 11.31 0.59 -13.78
C ASP A 113 10.85 1.35 -15.04
N ASP A 114 11.76 1.53 -16.00
CA ASP A 114 11.47 2.24 -17.27
C ASP A 114 10.42 1.51 -18.14
N THR A 115 10.15 0.23 -17.88
CA THR A 115 9.17 -0.59 -18.61
C THR A 115 7.82 -0.69 -17.93
N GLY A 116 7.70 -0.25 -16.66
CA GLY A 116 6.45 -0.24 -15.89
C GLY A 116 6.57 -0.90 -14.52
N VAL A 117 5.45 -1.38 -13.99
CA VAL A 117 5.43 -2.06 -12.69
C VAL A 117 6.13 -3.41 -12.78
N PHE A 118 7.09 -3.64 -11.90
CA PHE A 118 7.74 -4.95 -11.82
C PHE A 118 7.50 -5.69 -10.50
N ALA A 119 7.17 -4.97 -9.43
CA ALA A 119 6.83 -5.62 -8.18
C ALA A 119 5.75 -4.86 -7.40
N VAL A 120 4.83 -5.62 -6.84
CA VAL A 120 3.86 -5.12 -5.84
C VAL A 120 3.90 -6.09 -4.65
N PRO A 121 4.74 -5.80 -3.66
CA PRO A 121 5.06 -6.73 -2.57
C PRO A 121 3.83 -7.17 -1.78
N HIS A 122 2.85 -6.26 -1.63
CA HIS A 122 1.60 -6.54 -0.92
C HIS A 122 0.80 -7.71 -1.54
N PHE A 123 0.95 -7.95 -2.84
CA PHE A 123 0.33 -9.06 -3.56
C PHE A 123 1.28 -10.23 -3.80
N GLY A 124 2.55 -10.11 -3.43
CA GLY A 124 3.60 -11.06 -3.82
C GLY A 124 3.82 -11.08 -5.35
N PHE A 125 3.45 -9.99 -6.02
CA PHE A 125 3.66 -9.87 -7.46
C PHE A 125 5.09 -9.46 -7.77
N PHE A 126 5.72 -10.21 -8.67
CA PHE A 126 6.99 -9.89 -9.30
C PHE A 126 6.91 -10.25 -10.78
N ARG A 127 7.35 -9.35 -11.64
CA ARG A 127 7.42 -9.59 -13.09
C ARG A 127 8.47 -10.66 -13.39
N LYS A 128 8.17 -11.58 -14.32
CA LYS A 128 8.96 -12.81 -14.53
C LYS A 128 10.39 -12.58 -15.05
N ASP A 129 10.60 -11.54 -15.84
CA ASP A 129 11.92 -11.16 -16.38
C ASP A 129 12.91 -10.75 -15.29
N ILE A 130 12.40 -10.35 -14.13
CA ILE A 130 13.17 -9.95 -12.95
C ILE A 130 13.40 -11.12 -12.00
N ALA A 131 12.53 -12.13 -12.04
CA ALA A 131 12.55 -13.28 -11.15
C ALA A 131 13.62 -14.34 -11.50
N VAL A 132 14.43 -14.14 -12.53
CA VAL A 132 15.20 -15.21 -13.17
C VAL A 132 16.70 -15.21 -12.83
N ASP A 133 17.07 -14.97 -11.59
CA ASP A 133 18.21 -15.71 -11.07
C ASP A 133 17.73 -16.52 -9.88
N GLN A 134 17.68 -17.83 -10.12
CA GLN A 134 17.08 -18.84 -9.24
C GLN A 134 17.54 -18.64 -7.78
N GLY A 135 16.63 -18.13 -6.97
CA GLY A 135 16.75 -18.21 -5.52
C GLY A 135 16.38 -16.99 -4.71
N ASN A 136 16.36 -15.78 -5.24
CA ASN A 136 16.39 -14.60 -4.39
C ASN A 136 15.47 -13.44 -4.81
N SER A 137 14.14 -13.65 -4.83
CA SER A 137 13.21 -12.51 -4.77
C SER A 137 13.46 -11.64 -3.50
N CYS A 138 14.15 -12.17 -2.50
CA CYS A 138 14.62 -11.47 -1.32
C CYS A 138 15.72 -10.45 -1.61
N ASP A 139 16.42 -10.55 -2.75
CA ASP A 139 17.54 -9.66 -3.04
C ASP A 139 17.13 -8.29 -3.56
N ILE A 140 15.93 -8.14 -4.11
CA ILE A 140 15.42 -6.85 -4.61
C ILE A 140 14.81 -6.04 -3.47
N LEU A 141 13.94 -6.66 -2.69
CA LEU A 141 13.28 -6.06 -1.53
C LEU A 141 13.53 -6.94 -0.32
N ALA A 142 14.50 -6.57 0.51
CA ALA A 142 14.88 -7.33 1.69
C ALA A 142 13.79 -7.26 2.79
N TYR A 143 13.08 -6.13 2.86
CA TYR A 143 12.08 -5.93 3.91
C TYR A 143 11.01 -4.92 3.49
N LEU A 144 9.76 -5.26 3.74
CA LEU A 144 8.63 -4.35 3.69
C LEU A 144 7.77 -4.55 4.94
N SER A 145 7.51 -3.49 5.68
CA SER A 145 6.54 -3.52 6.77
C SER A 145 5.64 -2.30 6.75
N PHE A 146 4.42 -2.49 7.24
CA PHE A 146 3.56 -1.39 7.63
C PHE A 146 4.09 -0.83 8.96
N CYS A 147 4.70 0.34 8.91
CA CYS A 147 5.37 0.98 10.02
C CYS A 147 5.07 2.48 9.99
N PRO A 148 3.86 2.90 10.38
CA PRO A 148 3.50 4.32 10.39
C PRO A 148 4.41 5.09 11.33
N LEU A 149 4.93 6.24 10.87
CA LEU A 149 5.82 7.11 11.67
C LEU A 149 5.14 7.65 12.92
N ASN A 150 3.82 7.88 12.85
CA ASN A 150 3.01 8.23 14.00
C ASN A 150 2.17 7.01 14.36
N SER A 151 2.69 6.19 15.25
CA SER A 151 1.98 5.00 15.74
C SER A 151 0.75 5.42 16.55
N MET A 152 -0.38 4.77 16.29
CA MET A 152 -1.58 4.96 17.12
C MET A 152 -1.41 4.34 18.51
N SER A 153 -0.37 3.55 18.76
CA SER A 153 -0.08 2.96 20.07
C SER A 153 0.18 4.00 21.17
N ASP A 154 0.70 5.16 20.81
CA ASP A 154 0.91 6.26 21.74
C ASP A 154 -0.40 6.99 22.12
N MET A 155 -1.51 6.66 21.47
CA MET A 155 -2.83 7.26 21.69
C MET A 155 -3.78 6.36 22.49
N GLY A 156 -3.32 5.25 23.05
CA GLY A 156 -4.14 4.36 23.89
C GLY A 156 -5.20 3.54 23.14
N PHE A 157 -5.09 3.38 21.84
CA PHE A 157 -5.98 2.52 21.07
C PHE A 157 -5.51 1.07 21.12
N SER A 158 -6.38 0.18 21.62
CA SER A 158 -6.18 -1.26 21.47
C SER A 158 -6.50 -1.66 20.04
N VAL A 159 -5.51 -2.15 19.31
CA VAL A 159 -5.78 -2.82 18.02
C VAL A 159 -6.43 -4.16 18.35
N ALA A 160 -7.66 -4.37 17.91
CA ALA A 160 -8.29 -5.69 18.02
C ALA A 160 -7.38 -6.71 17.32
N SER A 161 -6.94 -7.71 18.06
CA SER A 161 -6.15 -8.82 17.49
C SER A 161 -6.90 -9.45 16.33
N PRO A 162 -6.23 -9.80 15.22
CA PRO A 162 -6.89 -10.52 14.16
C PRO A 162 -7.47 -11.82 14.72
N MET A 163 -8.77 -12.07 14.48
CA MET A 163 -9.38 -13.34 14.82
C MET A 163 -8.54 -14.46 14.24
N LYS A 164 -8.05 -15.36 15.09
CA LYS A 164 -7.45 -16.61 14.64
C LYS A 164 -8.50 -17.34 13.79
N PRO A 165 -8.14 -17.86 12.61
CA PRO A 165 -9.05 -18.73 11.89
C PRO A 165 -9.34 -19.93 12.79
N THR A 166 -10.61 -20.14 13.08
CA THR A 166 -11.08 -21.39 13.69
C THR A 166 -10.88 -22.47 12.65
N ILE A 167 -10.14 -23.54 13.03
CA ILE A 167 -9.90 -24.74 12.25
C ILE A 167 -11.21 -25.50 12.06
#